data_847611b8e2ecd2301dadac3e17e6d337
#
_entry.id   847611b8e2ecd2301dadac3e17e6d337
#
_cell.length_a   1.000
_cell.length_b   1.000
_cell.length_c   1.000
_cell.angle_alpha   90.00
_cell.angle_beta   90.00
_cell.angle_gamma   90.00
#
_symmetry.space_group_name_H-M   'P 1'
#
loop_
_entity.id
_entity.type
_entity.pdbx_description
1 polymer ?
#
loop_
_entity_poly.entity_id
_entity_poly.type
_entity_poly.pdbx_seq_one_letter_code
_entity_poly.pdbx_strand_id
1 'polypeptide(L)'
;LHGPSGAALASNLRSQYPLALIDEFQDTDPVQYRIFDRIYSQSAQSTEGALVFVGDPKQAIYAFRGADLATYLQAREAADRSYDLPRNSRSTPQLISALNWLFQRPQPFAEQGLAYPPVQAAERSRETLLLPALHDEAAAPLSLVWLGDEGLNKEQARRLAAIDTARRIAALLAASHSGEAWFATDKGRKPLIGGDIAVLVANHNEASMVAAELAECGVPSVRRGKDSVWKSDEAAELAAVLAAYAEPGREGMLRYALSTRLLGRDGNYLARCQEVERDWDQ
;
A
#
# COMPACT_ATOMS: atom_id res chain seq x y z
N LEU A 1 16.35 29.68 -10.11
CA LEU A 1 16.60 30.46 -8.87
C LEU A 1 18.05 30.90 -8.72
N HIS A 2 19.03 30.29 -9.39
CA HIS A 2 20.46 30.68 -9.35
C HIS A 2 20.87 31.65 -10.47
N GLY A 3 19.98 31.97 -11.41
CA GLY A 3 20.24 32.95 -12.49
C GLY A 3 20.12 34.41 -12.01
N PRO A 4 20.43 35.37 -12.90
CA PRO A 4 20.45 36.80 -12.57
C PRO A 4 19.12 37.33 -11.99
N SER A 5 17.97 36.74 -12.41
CA SER A 5 16.63 37.10 -11.92
C SER A 5 16.15 36.22 -10.76
N GLY A 6 16.97 35.31 -10.22
CA GLY A 6 16.60 34.34 -9.23
C GLY A 6 16.11 34.93 -7.92
N ALA A 7 16.73 36.01 -7.45
CA ALA A 7 16.32 36.71 -6.24
C ALA A 7 14.95 37.39 -6.41
N ALA A 8 14.71 38.01 -7.57
CA ALA A 8 13.42 38.63 -7.87
C ALA A 8 12.29 37.59 -7.97
N LEU A 9 12.59 36.45 -8.59
CA LEU A 9 11.62 35.34 -8.66
C LEU A 9 11.31 34.79 -7.26
N ALA A 10 12.30 34.57 -6.40
CA ALA A 10 12.10 34.12 -5.03
C ALA A 10 11.25 35.11 -4.23
N SER A 11 11.50 36.42 -4.37
CA SER A 11 10.71 37.48 -3.72
C SER A 11 9.26 37.48 -4.21
N ASN A 12 9.03 37.38 -5.52
CA ASN A 12 7.68 37.30 -6.08
C ASN A 12 6.93 36.07 -5.58
N LEU A 13 7.59 34.89 -5.51
CA LEU A 13 6.99 33.68 -5.00
C LEU A 13 6.61 33.80 -3.53
N ARG A 14 7.46 34.39 -2.68
CA ARG A 14 7.12 34.67 -1.27
C ARG A 14 5.95 35.62 -1.12
N SER A 15 5.94 36.67 -1.92
CA SER A 15 4.82 37.64 -1.89
C SER A 15 3.49 37.01 -2.31
N GLN A 16 3.52 36.14 -3.31
CA GLN A 16 2.35 35.44 -3.80
C GLN A 16 1.91 34.31 -2.86
N TYR A 17 2.90 33.60 -2.27
CA TYR A 17 2.71 32.46 -1.38
C TYR A 17 3.50 32.69 -0.08
N PRO A 18 2.97 33.47 0.85
CA PRO A 18 3.70 33.86 2.08
C PRO A 18 3.89 32.67 3.05
N LEU A 19 3.17 31.57 2.85
CA LEU A 19 3.30 30.33 3.62
C LEU A 19 3.39 29.15 2.68
N ALA A 20 4.46 28.35 2.83
CA ALA A 20 4.58 27.06 2.19
C ALA A 20 4.56 25.94 3.25
N LEU A 21 3.75 24.92 3.00
CA LEU A 21 3.66 23.73 3.83
C LEU A 21 4.03 22.52 2.97
N ILE A 22 5.10 21.83 3.37
CA ILE A 22 5.60 20.64 2.67
C ILE A 22 5.26 19.43 3.51
N ASP A 23 4.37 18.61 3.00
CA ASP A 23 3.98 17.34 3.63
C ASP A 23 4.90 16.19 3.18
N GLU A 24 5.00 15.14 3.99
CA GLU A 24 5.88 13.98 3.76
C GLU A 24 7.33 14.39 3.44
N PHE A 25 7.84 15.37 4.19
CA PHE A 25 9.15 15.99 3.91
C PHE A 25 10.31 15.00 3.94
N GLN A 26 10.23 13.88 4.64
CA GLN A 26 11.23 12.81 4.63
C GLN A 26 11.44 12.18 3.23
N ASP A 27 10.50 12.38 2.30
CA ASP A 27 10.58 11.87 0.93
C ASP A 27 11.14 12.91 -0.07
N THR A 28 11.57 14.06 0.44
CA THR A 28 12.09 15.18 -0.34
C THR A 28 13.55 14.95 -0.72
N ASP A 29 13.91 15.23 -1.97
CA ASP A 29 15.29 15.20 -2.44
C ASP A 29 16.06 16.50 -2.11
N PRO A 30 17.42 16.48 -2.09
CA PRO A 30 18.23 17.66 -1.77
C PRO A 30 18.01 18.85 -2.70
N VAL A 31 17.59 18.64 -3.96
CA VAL A 31 17.34 19.74 -4.91
C VAL A 31 16.04 20.44 -4.57
N GLN A 32 14.99 19.65 -4.28
CA GLN A 32 13.70 20.19 -3.83
C GLN A 32 13.86 21.01 -2.56
N TYR A 33 14.58 20.47 -1.55
CA TYR A 33 14.87 21.22 -0.34
C TYR A 33 15.57 22.56 -0.63
N ARG A 34 16.63 22.58 -1.43
CA ARG A 34 17.34 23.79 -1.78
C ARG A 34 16.48 24.82 -2.53
N ILE A 35 15.48 24.35 -3.29
CA ILE A 35 14.53 25.26 -3.94
C ILE A 35 13.68 25.97 -2.90
N PHE A 36 13.10 25.26 -1.94
CA PHE A 36 12.28 25.85 -0.89
C PHE A 36 13.12 26.73 0.05
N ASP A 37 14.30 26.26 0.45
CA ASP A 37 15.24 27.02 1.26
C ASP A 37 15.62 28.33 0.58
N ARG A 38 15.93 28.32 -0.72
CA ARG A 38 16.23 29.53 -1.50
C ARG A 38 15.07 30.51 -1.55
N ILE A 39 13.85 30.04 -1.59
CA ILE A 39 12.67 30.89 -1.63
C ILE A 39 12.37 31.50 -0.25
N TYR A 40 12.47 30.72 0.83
CA TYR A 40 11.93 31.13 2.14
C TYR A 40 13.01 31.49 3.19
N SER A 41 14.18 30.83 3.20
CA SER A 41 15.16 30.95 4.29
C SER A 41 16.21 32.04 4.05
N GLN A 42 16.51 32.45 2.81
CA GLN A 42 17.57 33.36 2.49
C GLN A 42 17.28 34.86 2.75
N SER A 43 16.17 35.19 3.34
CA SER A 43 15.88 36.55 3.75
C SER A 43 15.89 36.69 5.29
N ALA A 44 17.03 36.50 5.90
CA ALA A 44 17.23 36.68 7.35
C ALA A 44 16.81 38.07 7.88
N GLN A 45 16.36 38.96 7.02
CA GLN A 45 15.89 40.31 7.35
C GLN A 45 14.43 40.60 7.00
N SER A 46 13.70 39.66 6.36
CA SER A 46 12.29 39.84 6.08
C SER A 46 11.44 38.92 6.95
N THR A 47 10.55 39.50 7.71
CA THR A 47 9.47 38.80 8.42
C THR A 47 8.39 38.25 7.48
N GLU A 48 8.62 38.32 6.18
CA GLU A 48 7.68 37.92 5.12
C GLU A 48 7.98 36.50 4.64
N GLY A 49 7.15 35.59 5.05
CA GLY A 49 7.13 34.19 4.59
C GLY A 49 7.52 33.18 5.66
N ALA A 50 6.85 32.05 5.65
CA ALA A 50 7.11 30.93 6.51
C ALA A 50 7.17 29.62 5.71
N LEU A 51 8.08 28.74 6.11
CA LEU A 51 8.23 27.40 5.56
C LEU A 51 7.99 26.39 6.68
N VAL A 52 7.01 25.52 6.48
CA VAL A 52 6.64 24.48 7.44
C VAL A 52 6.87 23.12 6.81
N PHE A 53 7.67 22.30 7.47
CA PHE A 53 7.89 20.91 7.09
C PHE A 53 7.06 20.00 7.98
N VAL A 54 6.32 19.10 7.37
CA VAL A 54 5.59 18.04 8.05
C VAL A 54 6.16 16.70 7.57
N GLY A 55 6.60 15.85 8.48
CA GLY A 55 7.19 14.56 8.10
C GLY A 55 7.64 13.73 9.30
N ASP A 56 7.88 12.47 9.04
CA ASP A 56 8.40 11.52 10.02
C ASP A 56 9.64 10.82 9.44
N PRO A 57 10.85 11.10 9.93
CA PRO A 57 12.07 10.50 9.40
C PRO A 57 12.10 8.96 9.52
N LYS A 58 11.31 8.39 10.44
CA LYS A 58 11.18 6.94 10.59
C LYS A 58 10.41 6.28 9.42
N GLN A 59 9.70 7.09 8.62
CA GLN A 59 8.93 6.66 7.44
C GLN A 59 9.68 6.90 6.13
N ALA A 60 10.96 7.29 6.16
CA ALA A 60 11.79 7.51 4.98
C ALA A 60 12.12 6.18 4.28
N ILE A 61 11.30 5.79 3.30
CA ILE A 61 11.45 4.55 2.54
C ILE A 61 11.71 4.76 1.05
N TYR A 62 11.85 6.02 0.59
CA TYR A 62 12.02 6.38 -0.81
C TYR A 62 13.44 6.80 -1.19
N ALA A 63 14.46 6.34 -0.47
CA ALA A 63 15.87 6.63 -0.81
C ALA A 63 16.22 6.24 -2.26
N PHE A 64 15.64 5.15 -2.79
CA PHE A 64 15.81 4.72 -4.19
C PHE A 64 15.19 5.69 -5.23
N ARG A 65 14.41 6.70 -4.79
CA ARG A 65 13.86 7.78 -5.62
C ARG A 65 14.59 9.11 -5.43
N GLY A 66 15.68 9.12 -4.66
CA GLY A 66 16.45 10.33 -4.39
C GLY A 66 16.06 11.05 -3.09
N ALA A 67 15.11 10.53 -2.31
CA ALA A 67 14.85 11.02 -0.96
C ALA A 67 16.11 10.82 -0.11
N ASP A 68 16.47 11.84 0.67
CA ASP A 68 17.69 11.85 1.45
C ASP A 68 17.41 12.23 2.91
N LEU A 69 17.58 11.25 3.79
CA LEU A 69 17.36 11.42 5.21
C LEU A 69 18.32 12.48 5.83
N ALA A 70 19.53 12.60 5.29
CA ALA A 70 20.46 13.63 5.75
C ALA A 70 19.92 15.04 5.48
N THR A 71 19.27 15.24 4.34
CA THR A 71 18.57 16.49 4.00
C THR A 71 17.45 16.80 5.00
N TYR A 72 16.67 15.79 5.40
CA TYR A 72 15.65 15.97 6.44
C TYR A 72 16.26 16.39 7.77
N LEU A 73 17.32 15.70 8.22
CA LEU A 73 17.99 16.00 9.49
C LEU A 73 18.62 17.41 9.46
N GLN A 74 19.25 17.80 8.36
CA GLN A 74 19.79 19.14 8.16
C GLN A 74 18.70 20.22 8.23
N ALA A 75 17.58 20.02 7.56
CA ALA A 75 16.46 20.94 7.58
C ALA A 75 15.85 21.08 8.97
N ARG A 76 15.77 19.98 9.73
CA ARG A 76 15.30 19.98 11.12
C ARG A 76 16.23 20.76 12.04
N GLU A 77 17.55 20.63 11.86
CA GLU A 77 18.53 21.40 12.63
C GLU A 77 18.52 22.90 12.30
N ALA A 78 18.22 23.23 11.04
CA ALA A 78 18.13 24.61 10.58
C ALA A 78 16.77 25.28 10.92
N ALA A 79 15.79 24.53 11.40
CA ALA A 79 14.47 25.07 11.70
C ALA A 79 14.48 25.90 12.99
N ASP A 80 13.86 27.07 12.96
CA ASP A 80 13.71 27.94 14.13
C ASP A 80 12.89 27.30 15.25
N ARG A 81 11.93 26.43 14.88
CA ARG A 81 11.03 25.75 15.81
C ARG A 81 10.77 24.34 15.33
N SER A 82 10.78 23.39 16.26
CA SER A 82 10.42 22.00 16.02
C SER A 82 9.30 21.59 16.98
N TYR A 83 8.33 20.86 16.46
CA TYR A 83 7.17 20.36 17.20
C TYR A 83 6.99 18.88 16.90
N ASP A 84 6.68 18.11 17.94
CA ASP A 84 6.34 16.70 17.82
C ASP A 84 4.85 16.47 18.08
N LEU A 85 4.29 15.45 17.44
CA LEU A 85 2.94 14.97 17.67
C LEU A 85 3.00 13.69 18.54
N PRO A 86 3.01 13.81 19.87
CA PRO A 86 3.23 12.66 20.75
C PRO A 86 2.02 11.74 20.88
N ARG A 87 0.84 12.15 20.38
CA ARG A 87 -0.41 11.38 20.46
C ARG A 87 -0.78 10.78 19.12
N ASN A 88 -0.97 9.46 19.11
CA ASN A 88 -1.46 8.71 17.95
C ASN A 88 -2.97 8.48 18.09
N SER A 89 -3.74 9.01 17.14
CA SER A 89 -5.19 8.84 17.07
C SER A 89 -5.63 7.74 16.08
N ARG A 90 -4.68 7.08 15.43
CA ARG A 90 -4.94 6.11 14.35
C ARG A 90 -5.03 4.68 14.89
N SER A 91 -4.13 4.33 15.82
CA SER A 91 -3.97 2.97 16.31
C SER A 91 -4.59 2.77 17.70
N THR A 92 -4.92 1.52 18.03
CA THR A 92 -5.42 1.18 19.37
C THR A 92 -4.32 1.33 20.43
N PRO A 93 -4.68 1.60 21.69
CA PRO A 93 -3.71 1.73 22.77
C PRO A 93 -2.81 0.50 22.94
N GLN A 94 -3.37 -0.69 22.74
CA GLN A 94 -2.64 -1.96 22.85
C GLN A 94 -1.56 -2.07 21.74
N LEU A 95 -1.89 -1.70 20.50
CA LEU A 95 -0.91 -1.71 19.40
C LEU A 95 0.19 -0.68 19.64
N ILE A 96 -0.15 0.51 20.11
CA ILE A 96 0.84 1.55 20.44
C ILE A 96 1.78 1.05 21.55
N SER A 97 1.25 0.41 22.59
CA SER A 97 2.05 -0.18 23.66
C SER A 97 3.01 -1.26 23.12
N ALA A 98 2.53 -2.14 22.27
CA ALA A 98 3.35 -3.18 21.64
C ALA A 98 4.48 -2.59 20.76
N LEU A 99 4.17 -1.56 19.98
CA LEU A 99 5.16 -0.86 19.14
C LEU A 99 6.17 -0.10 19.98
N ASN A 100 5.73 0.61 21.03
CA ASN A 100 6.64 1.26 21.97
C ASN A 100 7.61 0.25 22.58
N TRP A 101 7.11 -0.91 23.02
CA TRP A 101 7.96 -1.98 23.57
C TRP A 101 8.95 -2.51 22.52
N LEU A 102 8.51 -2.74 21.29
CA LEU A 102 9.35 -3.26 20.20
C LEU A 102 10.50 -2.31 19.86
N PHE A 103 10.23 -1.00 19.79
CA PHE A 103 11.19 0.02 19.38
C PHE A 103 11.93 0.71 20.55
N GLN A 104 11.58 0.41 21.80
CA GLN A 104 12.24 0.97 22.98
C GLN A 104 13.58 0.28 23.24
N ARG A 105 14.55 0.53 22.36
CA ARG A 105 15.92 0.01 22.42
C ARG A 105 16.90 1.12 22.04
N PRO A 106 18.20 1.02 22.43
CA PRO A 106 19.19 2.09 22.20
C PRO A 106 19.35 2.51 20.74
N GLN A 107 19.24 1.57 19.81
CA GLN A 107 19.31 1.81 18.36
C GLN A 107 18.18 1.06 17.67
N PRO A 108 16.97 1.62 17.66
CA PRO A 108 15.82 0.97 17.06
C PRO A 108 15.88 0.94 15.52
N PHE A 109 16.63 1.86 14.92
CA PHE A 109 16.84 1.97 13.49
C PHE A 109 18.32 1.83 13.14
N ALA A 110 18.61 1.37 11.91
CA ALA A 110 19.99 1.23 11.43
C ALA A 110 20.69 2.57 11.25
N GLU A 111 19.93 3.64 10.99
CA GLU A 111 20.45 4.99 10.76
C GLU A 111 20.79 5.67 12.09
N GLN A 112 22.00 6.24 12.16
CA GLN A 112 22.45 7.00 13.33
C GLN A 112 21.68 8.32 13.45
N GLY A 113 21.30 8.67 14.68
CA GLY A 113 20.57 9.92 14.97
C GLY A 113 19.06 9.81 14.86
N LEU A 114 18.50 8.65 14.49
CA LEU A 114 17.08 8.38 14.58
C LEU A 114 16.72 7.79 15.94
N ALA A 115 16.06 8.59 16.77
CA ALA A 115 15.47 8.13 18.02
C ALA A 115 14.02 7.71 17.79
N TYR A 116 13.54 6.80 18.62
CA TYR A 116 12.12 6.47 18.73
C TYR A 116 11.54 7.11 20.01
N PRO A 117 10.93 8.30 19.94
CA PRO A 117 10.20 8.85 21.08
C PRO A 117 8.93 8.00 21.31
N PRO A 118 8.67 7.54 22.56
CA PRO A 118 7.45 6.81 22.86
C PRO A 118 6.21 7.62 22.50
N VAL A 119 5.25 6.99 21.88
CA VAL A 119 4.01 7.61 21.41
C VAL A 119 2.90 7.26 22.40
N GLN A 120 2.02 8.21 22.69
CA GLN A 120 0.84 8.01 23.52
C GLN A 120 -0.39 7.72 22.66
N ALA A 121 -1.28 6.88 23.13
CA ALA A 121 -2.59 6.72 22.53
C ALA A 121 -3.45 7.96 22.80
N ALA A 122 -4.23 8.40 21.82
CA ALA A 122 -5.25 9.42 22.05
C ALA A 122 -6.39 8.83 22.92
N GLU A 123 -7.04 9.68 23.71
CA GLU A 123 -8.14 9.26 24.60
C GLU A 123 -9.35 8.68 23.84
N ARG A 124 -9.58 9.12 22.60
CA ARG A 124 -10.57 8.52 21.72
C ARG A 124 -9.94 7.31 21.02
N SER A 125 -10.13 6.15 21.61
CA SER A 125 -9.89 4.88 20.94
C SER A 125 -10.80 4.77 19.73
N ARG A 126 -10.20 4.57 18.55
CA ARG A 126 -10.95 4.17 17.37
C ARG A 126 -11.37 2.71 17.48
N GLU A 127 -12.12 2.26 16.50
CA GLU A 127 -12.62 0.91 16.33
C GLU A 127 -11.61 -0.14 16.80
N THR A 128 -11.98 -0.97 17.75
CA THR A 128 -11.16 -2.06 18.26
C THR A 128 -11.69 -3.37 17.73
N LEU A 129 -10.84 -4.16 17.08
CA LEU A 129 -11.20 -5.51 16.63
C LEU A 129 -11.29 -6.43 17.83
N LEU A 130 -12.44 -7.07 18.01
CA LEU A 130 -12.71 -8.06 19.07
C LEU A 130 -12.85 -9.44 18.45
N LEU A 131 -12.15 -10.42 19.01
CA LEU A 131 -12.06 -11.81 18.58
C LEU A 131 -12.33 -12.75 19.77
N PRO A 132 -13.52 -12.76 20.37
CA PRO A 132 -13.76 -13.48 21.63
C PRO A 132 -13.59 -15.00 21.53
N ALA A 133 -13.78 -15.57 20.33
CA ALA A 133 -13.76 -17.01 20.10
C ALA A 133 -12.40 -17.54 19.59
N LEU A 134 -11.53 -16.67 19.12
CA LEU A 134 -10.19 -17.05 18.71
C LEU A 134 -9.26 -16.95 19.93
N HIS A 135 -8.52 -18.03 20.24
CA HIS A 135 -7.60 -18.12 21.36
C HIS A 135 -6.75 -16.85 21.57
N ASP A 136 -6.25 -16.63 22.79
CA ASP A 136 -5.51 -15.44 23.25
C ASP A 136 -4.45 -14.90 22.28
N GLU A 137 -3.83 -15.76 21.46
CA GLU A 137 -2.86 -15.36 20.43
C GLU A 137 -3.48 -14.53 19.27
N ALA A 138 -4.74 -14.79 18.92
CA ALA A 138 -5.43 -14.05 17.86
C ALA A 138 -5.93 -12.67 18.32
N ALA A 139 -6.04 -12.46 19.61
CA ALA A 139 -6.41 -11.18 20.22
C ALA A 139 -5.22 -10.23 20.41
N ALA A 140 -3.98 -10.70 20.22
CA ALA A 140 -2.79 -9.87 20.37
C ALA A 140 -2.75 -8.76 19.28
N PRO A 141 -2.47 -7.51 19.66
CA PRO A 141 -2.45 -6.39 18.72
C PRO A 141 -1.30 -6.46 17.69
N LEU A 142 -0.27 -7.24 18.02
CA LEU A 142 0.88 -7.53 17.18
C LEU A 142 1.25 -9.01 17.37
N SER A 143 1.31 -9.75 16.28
CA SER A 143 1.69 -11.15 16.26
C SER A 143 2.87 -11.38 15.32
N LEU A 144 3.81 -12.22 15.74
CA LEU A 144 4.92 -12.67 14.91
C LEU A 144 4.71 -14.15 14.59
N VAL A 145 4.80 -14.48 13.31
CA VAL A 145 4.67 -15.87 12.84
C VAL A 145 6.04 -16.43 12.53
N TRP A 146 6.42 -17.49 13.25
CA TRP A 146 7.67 -18.21 12.99
C TRP A 146 7.39 -19.42 12.10
N LEU A 147 8.03 -19.48 10.94
CA LEU A 147 7.76 -20.51 9.91
C LEU A 147 8.59 -21.80 10.05
N GLY A 148 9.25 -22.00 11.18
CA GLY A 148 10.10 -23.16 11.44
C GLY A 148 11.59 -22.83 11.48
N ASP A 149 12.39 -23.80 11.98
CA ASP A 149 13.76 -23.54 12.38
C ASP A 149 14.81 -23.89 11.34
N GLU A 150 14.55 -24.87 10.45
CA GLU A 150 15.60 -25.36 9.56
C GLU A 150 15.10 -25.81 8.17
N GLY A 151 15.96 -25.68 7.17
CA GLY A 151 15.83 -26.31 5.88
C GLY A 151 14.92 -25.63 4.85
N LEU A 152 14.28 -24.54 5.18
CA LEU A 152 13.46 -23.80 4.21
C LEU A 152 14.33 -22.90 3.33
N ASN A 153 14.26 -23.10 2.03
CA ASN A 153 14.78 -22.10 1.11
C ASN A 153 13.84 -20.89 1.04
N LYS A 154 14.34 -19.78 0.49
CA LYS A 154 13.61 -18.51 0.42
C LYS A 154 12.25 -18.61 -0.28
N GLU A 155 12.15 -19.43 -1.31
CA GLU A 155 10.91 -19.62 -2.07
C GLU A 155 9.87 -20.41 -1.27
N GLN A 156 10.30 -21.47 -0.62
CA GLN A 156 9.45 -22.26 0.28
C GLN A 156 8.92 -21.42 1.45
N ALA A 157 9.79 -20.62 2.08
CA ALA A 157 9.41 -19.74 3.17
C ALA A 157 8.36 -18.71 2.71
N ARG A 158 8.53 -18.10 1.53
CA ARG A 158 7.56 -17.16 0.96
C ARG A 158 6.21 -17.82 0.68
N ARG A 159 6.24 -19.01 0.12
CA ARG A 159 5.01 -19.76 -0.15
C ARG A 159 4.27 -20.13 1.13
N LEU A 160 4.97 -20.60 2.15
CA LEU A 160 4.37 -20.89 3.45
C LEU A 160 3.79 -19.64 4.10
N ALA A 161 4.49 -18.51 4.02
CA ALA A 161 3.98 -17.23 4.52
C ALA A 161 2.70 -16.80 3.78
N ALA A 162 2.65 -16.97 2.45
CA ALA A 162 1.46 -16.66 1.66
C ALA A 162 0.27 -17.54 2.07
N ILE A 163 0.48 -18.85 2.21
CA ILE A 163 -0.53 -19.81 2.65
C ILE A 163 -1.06 -19.47 4.05
N ASP A 164 -0.16 -19.23 5.01
CA ASP A 164 -0.56 -18.88 6.39
C ASP A 164 -1.34 -17.56 6.42
N THR A 165 -0.86 -16.55 5.69
CA THR A 165 -1.54 -15.26 5.57
C THR A 165 -2.96 -15.43 5.01
N ALA A 166 -3.13 -16.16 3.91
CA ALA A 166 -4.42 -16.38 3.28
C ALA A 166 -5.39 -17.13 4.21
N ARG A 167 -4.93 -18.18 4.90
CA ARG A 167 -5.73 -18.94 5.85
C ARG A 167 -6.18 -18.10 7.05
N ARG A 168 -5.29 -17.28 7.61
CA ARG A 168 -5.63 -16.37 8.72
C ARG A 168 -6.67 -15.33 8.29
N ILE A 169 -6.52 -14.75 7.10
CA ILE A 169 -7.50 -13.80 6.56
C ILE A 169 -8.86 -14.48 6.35
N ALA A 170 -8.87 -15.66 5.74
CA ALA A 170 -10.11 -16.42 5.52
C ALA A 170 -10.79 -16.76 6.85
N ALA A 171 -10.04 -17.19 7.87
CA ALA A 171 -10.56 -17.47 9.20
C ALA A 171 -11.16 -16.23 9.87
N LEU A 172 -10.48 -15.08 9.80
CA LEU A 172 -10.97 -13.80 10.33
C LEU A 172 -12.26 -13.36 9.66
N LEU A 173 -12.36 -13.47 8.34
CA LEU A 173 -13.56 -13.11 7.59
C LEU A 173 -14.73 -14.09 7.87
N ALA A 174 -14.44 -15.38 8.01
CA ALA A 174 -15.42 -16.37 8.42
C ALA A 174 -15.96 -16.09 9.83
N ALA A 175 -15.08 -15.80 10.79
CA ALA A 175 -15.44 -15.41 12.15
C ALA A 175 -16.28 -14.12 12.18
N SER A 176 -15.97 -13.17 11.29
CA SER A 176 -16.80 -11.97 11.17
C SER A 176 -18.19 -12.28 10.62
N HIS A 177 -18.27 -13.17 9.63
CA HIS A 177 -19.53 -13.58 9.04
C HIS A 177 -20.43 -14.35 10.05
N SER A 178 -19.83 -15.17 10.91
CA SER A 178 -20.56 -15.86 11.99
C SER A 178 -20.88 -14.94 13.19
N GLY A 179 -20.41 -13.70 13.19
CA GLY A 179 -20.60 -12.76 14.29
C GLY A 179 -19.64 -12.97 15.47
N GLU A 180 -18.60 -13.78 15.30
CA GLU A 180 -17.56 -14.06 16.31
C GLU A 180 -16.39 -13.07 16.27
N ALA A 181 -16.29 -12.25 15.20
CA ALA A 181 -15.32 -11.19 15.06
C ALA A 181 -16.01 -9.90 14.61
N TRP A 182 -15.69 -8.77 15.25
CA TRP A 182 -16.26 -7.47 14.86
C TRP A 182 -15.39 -6.32 15.37
N PHE A 183 -15.54 -5.15 14.77
CA PHE A 183 -15.04 -3.92 15.35
C PHE A 183 -16.04 -3.36 16.36
N ALA A 184 -15.58 -3.10 17.58
CA ALA A 184 -16.31 -2.30 18.57
C ALA A 184 -16.13 -0.82 18.21
N THR A 185 -17.24 -0.13 17.99
CA THR A 185 -17.29 1.30 17.64
C THR A 185 -18.22 2.04 18.60
N ASP A 186 -18.15 3.37 18.63
CA ASP A 186 -19.09 4.22 19.41
C ASP A 186 -20.56 3.99 18.99
N LYS A 187 -20.79 3.49 17.76
CA LYS A 187 -22.12 3.22 17.21
C LYS A 187 -22.55 1.76 17.37
N GLY A 188 -21.76 0.95 18.03
CA GLY A 188 -22.01 -0.48 18.20
C GLY A 188 -21.04 -1.39 17.42
N ARG A 189 -21.48 -2.59 17.04
CA ARG A 189 -20.65 -3.57 16.34
C ARG A 189 -20.64 -3.28 14.84
N LYS A 190 -19.46 -3.28 14.25
CA LYS A 190 -19.23 -3.21 12.79
C LYS A 190 -18.57 -4.51 12.34
N PRO A 191 -19.08 -5.22 11.32
CA PRO A 191 -18.42 -6.42 10.81
C PRO A 191 -17.05 -6.08 10.21
N LEU A 192 -16.09 -7.00 10.35
CA LEU A 192 -14.83 -6.95 9.62
C LEU A 192 -15.07 -7.41 8.17
N ILE A 193 -14.64 -6.64 7.21
CA ILE A 193 -14.74 -6.97 5.78
C ILE A 193 -13.35 -6.99 5.12
N GLY A 194 -13.23 -7.61 3.94
CA GLY A 194 -11.95 -7.69 3.21
C GLY A 194 -11.28 -6.32 2.98
N GLY A 195 -12.06 -5.26 2.81
CA GLY A 195 -11.56 -3.89 2.67
C GLY A 195 -10.88 -3.30 3.92
N ASP A 196 -11.09 -3.90 5.08
CA ASP A 196 -10.43 -3.50 6.34
C ASP A 196 -9.06 -4.19 6.53
N ILE A 197 -8.68 -5.11 5.63
CA ILE A 197 -7.45 -5.89 5.72
C ILE A 197 -6.48 -5.50 4.61
N ALA A 198 -5.24 -5.19 4.97
CA ALA A 198 -4.18 -4.92 4.01
C ALA A 198 -3.02 -5.89 4.21
N VAL A 199 -2.50 -6.45 3.10
CA VAL A 199 -1.30 -7.28 3.08
C VAL A 199 -0.17 -6.48 2.43
N LEU A 200 0.89 -6.25 3.18
CA LEU A 200 2.08 -5.57 2.70
C LEU A 200 3.15 -6.61 2.32
N VAL A 201 3.70 -6.46 1.13
CA VAL A 201 4.72 -7.37 0.58
C VAL A 201 5.86 -6.58 -0.05
N ALA A 202 7.03 -7.20 -0.20
CA ALA A 202 8.21 -6.52 -0.71
C ALA A 202 8.19 -6.31 -2.24
N ASN A 203 7.46 -7.14 -3.00
CA ASN A 203 7.44 -7.07 -4.46
C ASN A 203 6.17 -7.69 -5.06
N HIS A 204 5.98 -7.47 -6.38
CA HIS A 204 4.82 -7.95 -7.12
C HIS A 204 4.68 -9.48 -7.17
N ASN A 205 5.78 -10.22 -7.15
CA ASN A 205 5.73 -11.68 -7.15
C ASN A 205 5.12 -12.20 -5.84
N GLU A 206 5.53 -11.65 -4.71
CA GLU A 206 4.95 -11.97 -3.42
C GLU A 206 3.46 -11.58 -3.35
N ALA A 207 3.09 -10.42 -3.94
CA ALA A 207 1.69 -10.03 -4.06
C ALA A 207 0.87 -11.04 -4.87
N SER A 208 1.43 -11.56 -5.97
CA SER A 208 0.78 -12.58 -6.80
C SER A 208 0.62 -13.90 -6.05
N MET A 209 1.63 -14.31 -5.28
CA MET A 209 1.56 -15.53 -4.46
C MET A 209 0.44 -15.43 -3.41
N VAL A 210 0.39 -14.32 -2.67
CA VAL A 210 -0.67 -14.12 -1.67
C VAL A 210 -2.06 -14.06 -2.32
N ALA A 211 -2.20 -13.38 -3.46
CA ALA A 211 -3.47 -13.29 -4.17
C ALA A 211 -3.97 -14.66 -4.66
N ALA A 212 -3.05 -15.53 -5.15
CA ALA A 212 -3.39 -16.89 -5.55
C ALA A 212 -3.89 -17.73 -4.37
N GLU A 213 -3.19 -17.69 -3.23
CA GLU A 213 -3.59 -18.43 -2.03
C GLU A 213 -4.91 -17.88 -1.41
N LEU A 214 -5.16 -16.58 -1.51
CA LEU A 214 -6.45 -15.98 -1.11
C LEU A 214 -7.59 -16.49 -2.02
N ALA A 215 -7.36 -16.57 -3.33
CA ALA A 215 -8.34 -17.10 -4.28
C ALA A 215 -8.67 -18.57 -3.99
N GLU A 216 -7.66 -19.41 -3.66
CA GLU A 216 -7.88 -20.80 -3.22
C GLU A 216 -8.73 -20.88 -1.93
N CYS A 217 -8.62 -19.88 -1.06
CA CYS A 217 -9.46 -19.75 0.14
C CYS A 217 -10.83 -19.10 -0.14
N GLY A 218 -11.16 -18.78 -1.40
CA GLY A 218 -12.40 -18.10 -1.76
C GLY A 218 -12.47 -16.62 -1.34
N VAL A 219 -11.33 -16.00 -1.04
CA VAL A 219 -11.25 -14.59 -0.61
C VAL A 219 -10.84 -13.72 -1.80
N PRO A 220 -11.71 -12.84 -2.30
CA PRO A 220 -11.34 -11.90 -3.35
C PRO A 220 -10.33 -10.87 -2.84
N SER A 221 -9.35 -10.54 -3.67
CA SER A 221 -8.31 -9.57 -3.34
C SER A 221 -8.11 -8.54 -4.46
N VAL A 222 -7.71 -7.33 -4.08
CA VAL A 222 -7.37 -6.25 -5.01
C VAL A 222 -5.89 -5.90 -4.84
N ARG A 223 -5.14 -5.96 -5.93
CA ARG A 223 -3.74 -5.51 -5.96
C ARG A 223 -3.66 -4.06 -6.42
N ARG A 224 -2.98 -3.24 -5.65
CA ARG A 224 -2.61 -1.91 -6.12
C ARG A 224 -1.31 -2.01 -6.93
N GLY A 225 -1.44 -2.31 -8.22
CA GLY A 225 -0.32 -2.49 -9.13
C GLY A 225 -0.36 -1.48 -10.29
N LYS A 226 0.78 -1.39 -10.99
CA LYS A 226 0.88 -0.65 -12.26
C LYS A 226 0.52 -1.54 -13.46
N ASP A 227 -0.08 -2.68 -13.23
CA ASP A 227 -0.44 -3.61 -14.29
C ASP A 227 -1.50 -2.94 -15.17
N SER A 228 -1.17 -2.82 -16.42
CA SER A 228 -2.10 -2.26 -17.42
C SER A 228 -3.25 -3.25 -17.61
N VAL A 229 -4.48 -2.79 -17.49
CA VAL A 229 -5.69 -3.58 -17.78
C VAL A 229 -5.60 -4.20 -19.19
N TRP A 230 -4.94 -3.49 -20.13
CA TRP A 230 -4.72 -3.96 -21.49
C TRP A 230 -3.76 -5.16 -21.63
N LYS A 231 -3.06 -5.53 -20.55
CA LYS A 231 -2.17 -6.71 -20.50
C LYS A 231 -2.79 -7.88 -19.74
N SER A 232 -4.03 -7.76 -19.32
CA SER A 232 -4.74 -8.85 -18.67
C SER A 232 -5.21 -9.90 -19.68
N ASP A 233 -5.44 -11.12 -19.18
CA ASP A 233 -5.99 -12.21 -19.98
C ASP A 233 -7.37 -11.84 -20.53
N GLU A 234 -8.18 -11.16 -19.74
CA GLU A 234 -9.52 -10.68 -20.12
C GLU A 234 -9.46 -9.68 -21.29
N ALA A 235 -8.47 -8.79 -21.29
CA ALA A 235 -8.27 -7.86 -22.41
C ALA A 235 -7.86 -8.59 -23.69
N ALA A 236 -7.01 -9.62 -23.56
CA ALA A 236 -6.62 -10.47 -24.69
C ALA A 236 -7.81 -11.26 -25.25
N GLU A 237 -8.62 -11.85 -24.37
CA GLU A 237 -9.85 -12.55 -24.75
C GLU A 237 -10.87 -11.62 -25.42
N LEU A 238 -11.09 -10.44 -24.84
CA LEU A 238 -11.97 -9.43 -25.44
C LEU A 238 -11.45 -8.98 -26.82
N ALA A 239 -10.14 -8.76 -26.95
CA ALA A 239 -9.54 -8.41 -28.23
C ALA A 239 -9.76 -9.51 -29.29
N ALA A 240 -9.67 -10.79 -28.89
CA ALA A 240 -9.95 -11.91 -29.79
C ALA A 240 -11.41 -11.94 -30.25
N VAL A 241 -12.36 -11.68 -29.34
CA VAL A 241 -13.79 -11.60 -29.68
C VAL A 241 -14.07 -10.43 -30.65
N LEU A 242 -13.49 -9.25 -30.38
CA LEU A 242 -13.65 -8.08 -31.24
C LEU A 242 -13.01 -8.29 -32.61
N ALA A 243 -11.85 -8.95 -32.69
CA ALA A 243 -11.19 -9.29 -33.93
C ALA A 243 -12.03 -10.26 -34.79
N ALA A 244 -12.61 -11.29 -34.17
CA ALA A 244 -13.51 -12.22 -34.83
C ALA A 244 -14.78 -11.52 -35.34
N TYR A 245 -15.30 -10.56 -34.58
CA TYR A 245 -16.45 -9.76 -35.00
C TYR A 245 -16.12 -8.84 -36.17
N ALA A 246 -14.92 -8.26 -36.19
CA ALA A 246 -14.46 -7.38 -37.30
C ALA A 246 -14.18 -8.14 -38.59
N GLU A 247 -13.74 -9.39 -38.53
CA GLU A 247 -13.39 -10.23 -39.67
C GLU A 247 -14.09 -11.62 -39.58
N PRO A 248 -15.42 -11.69 -39.72
CA PRO A 248 -16.19 -12.91 -39.49
C PRO A 248 -15.86 -14.04 -40.47
N GLY A 249 -15.29 -13.71 -41.67
CA GLY A 249 -14.85 -14.71 -42.66
C GLY A 249 -13.56 -15.46 -42.27
N ARG A 250 -12.88 -15.08 -41.18
CA ARG A 250 -11.69 -15.79 -40.66
C ARG A 250 -12.06 -16.84 -39.62
N GLU A 251 -12.35 -18.03 -40.09
CA GLU A 251 -12.75 -19.17 -39.25
C GLU A 251 -11.83 -19.40 -38.03
N GLY A 252 -10.52 -19.30 -38.21
CA GLY A 252 -9.55 -19.46 -37.08
C GLY A 252 -9.73 -18.43 -35.96
N MET A 253 -10.06 -17.17 -36.32
CA MET A 253 -10.34 -16.13 -35.32
C MET A 253 -11.66 -16.38 -34.62
N LEU A 254 -12.68 -16.81 -35.35
CA LEU A 254 -13.97 -17.14 -34.77
C LEU A 254 -13.86 -18.30 -33.80
N ARG A 255 -13.14 -19.37 -34.14
CA ARG A 255 -12.87 -20.51 -33.25
C ARG A 255 -12.14 -20.10 -32.00
N TYR A 256 -11.11 -19.26 -32.13
CA TYR A 256 -10.36 -18.75 -30.98
C TYR A 256 -11.27 -17.91 -30.07
N ALA A 257 -12.05 -17.00 -30.62
CA ALA A 257 -13.01 -16.21 -29.86
C ALA A 257 -14.02 -17.08 -29.09
N LEU A 258 -14.59 -18.09 -29.77
CA LEU A 258 -15.56 -19.03 -29.16
C LEU A 258 -14.94 -19.85 -28.03
N SER A 259 -13.64 -20.18 -28.10
CA SER A 259 -12.92 -20.93 -27.06
C SER A 259 -12.50 -20.08 -25.85
N THR A 260 -12.63 -18.75 -25.93
CA THR A 260 -12.32 -17.88 -24.77
C THR A 260 -13.25 -18.13 -23.61
N ARG A 261 -12.82 -17.80 -22.38
CA ARG A 261 -13.66 -17.87 -21.19
C ARG A 261 -14.90 -16.97 -21.29
N LEU A 262 -14.81 -15.88 -22.05
CA LEU A 262 -15.91 -14.95 -22.31
C LEU A 262 -17.08 -15.61 -23.02
N LEU A 263 -16.82 -16.45 -24.02
CA LEU A 263 -17.85 -17.16 -24.79
C LEU A 263 -18.03 -18.61 -24.34
N GLY A 264 -17.04 -19.21 -23.69
CA GLY A 264 -17.13 -20.47 -22.95
C GLY A 264 -17.46 -21.70 -23.77
N ARG A 265 -17.15 -21.72 -25.09
CA ARG A 265 -17.40 -22.87 -25.93
C ARG A 265 -16.27 -23.88 -25.83
N ASP A 266 -16.61 -25.12 -25.54
CA ASP A 266 -15.64 -26.22 -25.41
C ASP A 266 -15.21 -26.81 -26.77
N GLY A 267 -14.16 -27.62 -26.74
CA GLY A 267 -13.64 -28.26 -27.95
C GLY A 267 -14.64 -29.18 -28.65
N ASN A 268 -15.59 -29.78 -27.90
CA ASN A 268 -16.63 -30.63 -28.47
C ASN A 268 -17.66 -29.81 -29.25
N TYR A 269 -17.97 -28.61 -28.76
CA TYR A 269 -18.85 -27.68 -29.51
C TYR A 269 -18.17 -27.28 -30.81
N LEU A 270 -16.89 -26.87 -30.77
CA LEU A 270 -16.14 -26.45 -31.97
C LEU A 270 -15.95 -27.59 -32.97
N ALA A 271 -15.77 -28.84 -32.53
CA ALA A 271 -15.71 -30.00 -33.40
C ALA A 271 -17.03 -30.26 -34.12
N ARG A 272 -18.16 -30.17 -33.41
CA ARG A 272 -19.49 -30.31 -34.03
C ARG A 272 -19.80 -29.25 -35.07
N CYS A 273 -19.37 -28.00 -34.81
CA CYS A 273 -19.50 -26.92 -35.79
C CYS A 273 -18.74 -27.20 -37.09
N GLN A 274 -17.65 -27.99 -37.06
CA GLN A 274 -16.94 -28.43 -38.28
C GLN A 274 -17.71 -29.48 -39.06
N GLU A 275 -18.48 -30.34 -38.41
CA GLU A 275 -19.23 -31.42 -39.07
C GLU A 275 -20.53 -30.91 -39.69
N VAL A 276 -21.05 -29.80 -39.16
CA VAL A 276 -22.34 -29.26 -39.59
C VAL A 276 -22.17 -27.81 -40.03
N GLU A 277 -21.97 -27.59 -41.34
CA GLU A 277 -21.76 -26.25 -41.94
C GLU A 277 -22.84 -25.22 -41.54
N ARG A 278 -24.05 -25.64 -41.23
CA ARG A 278 -25.17 -24.83 -40.75
C ARG A 278 -24.99 -24.19 -39.38
N ASP A 279 -24.17 -24.74 -38.51
CA ASP A 279 -23.99 -24.26 -37.15
C ASP A 279 -23.01 -23.07 -37.06
N TRP A 280 -22.27 -22.79 -38.15
CA TRP A 280 -21.43 -21.62 -38.31
C TRP A 280 -22.18 -20.34 -38.73
N ASP A 281 -23.37 -20.49 -39.29
CA ASP A 281 -24.19 -19.38 -39.79
C ASP A 281 -25.19 -18.86 -38.76
N GLN A 282 -25.26 -19.46 -37.59
CA GLN A 282 -26.10 -19.05 -36.45
C GLN A 282 -25.24 -18.28 -35.39
#